data_7966312194086109da7d552f62a77379
#
_entry.id   7966312194086109da7d552f62a77379
#
_cell.length_a   1.000
_cell.length_b   1.000
_cell.length_c   1.000
_cell.angle_alpha   90.00
_cell.angle_beta   90.00
_cell.angle_gamma   90.00
#
_symmetry.space_group_name_H-M   'P 1'
#
loop_
_entity.id
_entity.type
_entity.pdbx_description
1 polymer ?
#
loop_
_entity_poly.entity_id
_entity_poly.type
_entity_poly.pdbx_seq_one_letter_code
_entity_poly.pdbx_strand_id
1 'polypeptide(L)'
;MKCGACNVDARMRDETAINLDPIQVGGRLTPEAMKAMISWGDGYSVCDACKKPFRLDYIEQPPLKDFHVDVAEWLGMAQARTVPGARRGFQQVAGTYVEKGDPVLIGALAHYTSYLSVEIQQGIVREIPKTEDNHITAEAAAERIEDVITEFGRPPKLLYIDHVDYQYGNMHDVKGIAKVAHQYDIPVLYNGVYTVGIMPVNGKDLGVDFIIGSGHKSMAAPAPSGILAATEERADEVFRTTQMEGDLTGRRFGIKEVGILGCSLMGAPIVGMLASFPTVKERVNHFDEELANSRIVIDALASIEGTKILSEYPRQHTLTRLDTTGSFDKVAQTHKKRGFFLSSALSKKGITGIIPGATKVWKINTYGMTRKQAEYVADTYLEIAETNGLTIQ
;
A
#
# COMPACT_ATOMS: atom_id res chain seq x y z
N MET A 1 19.04 17.55 15.54
CA MET A 1 20.11 18.45 14.99
C MET A 1 19.40 19.61 14.30
N LYS A 2 19.50 20.82 14.81
CA LYS A 2 19.03 21.99 14.07
C LYS A 2 20.03 22.23 12.94
N CYS A 3 19.58 22.20 11.71
CA CYS A 3 20.41 22.63 10.59
C CYS A 3 20.67 24.16 10.77
N GLY A 4 21.86 24.54 11.18
CA GLY A 4 22.21 25.95 11.49
C GLY A 4 22.13 26.91 10.31
N ALA A 5 21.80 26.44 9.11
CA ALA A 5 21.74 27.21 7.88
C ALA A 5 20.34 27.22 7.20
N CYS A 6 19.39 26.48 7.68
CA CYS A 6 18.04 26.45 7.10
C CYS A 6 16.96 26.74 8.17
N ASN A 7 16.00 27.60 7.82
CA ASN A 7 14.85 27.94 8.65
C ASN A 7 13.76 26.84 8.61
N VAL A 8 14.12 25.59 8.30
CA VAL A 8 13.18 24.47 8.27
C VAL A 8 13.33 23.69 9.57
N ASP A 9 12.28 23.73 10.38
CA ASP A 9 12.17 22.93 11.61
C ASP A 9 11.38 21.67 11.26
N ALA A 10 12.09 20.60 10.85
CA ALA A 10 11.48 19.33 10.52
C ALA A 10 11.36 18.45 11.78
N ARG A 11 10.22 17.79 11.92
CA ARG A 11 10.01 16.78 12.97
C ARG A 11 11.07 15.68 12.85
N MET A 12 11.92 15.55 13.86
CA MET A 12 12.90 14.46 13.91
C MET A 12 12.18 13.12 14.12
N ARG A 13 12.58 12.11 13.36
CA ARG A 13 12.17 10.74 13.57
C ARG A 13 13.01 10.13 14.69
N ASP A 14 12.36 9.56 15.69
CA ASP A 14 13.04 8.72 16.67
C ASP A 14 13.22 7.32 16.10
N GLU A 15 14.43 7.01 15.67
CA GLU A 15 14.76 5.71 15.06
C GLU A 15 14.82 4.58 16.10
N THR A 16 14.94 4.92 17.37
CA THR A 16 14.97 3.95 18.48
C THR A 16 13.56 3.55 18.93
N ALA A 17 12.55 4.36 18.62
CA ALA A 17 11.18 4.08 18.99
C ALA A 17 10.58 2.92 18.19
N ILE A 18 9.82 2.06 18.89
CA ILE A 18 8.97 1.05 18.25
C ILE A 18 7.76 1.76 17.64
N ASN A 19 7.61 1.65 16.33
CA ASN A 19 6.57 2.36 15.59
C ASN A 19 5.41 1.44 15.23
N LEU A 20 4.22 1.76 15.72
CA LEU A 20 2.95 1.06 15.43
C LEU A 20 2.07 1.80 14.41
N ASP A 21 2.63 2.77 13.67
CA ASP A 21 1.87 3.56 12.69
C ASP A 21 1.26 2.63 11.62
N PRO A 22 -0.07 2.66 11.43
CA PRO A 22 -0.74 1.76 10.49
C PRO A 22 -0.38 2.00 9.03
N ILE A 23 0.25 3.13 8.70
CA ILE A 23 0.47 3.53 7.30
C ILE A 23 1.91 3.30 6.85
N GLN A 24 2.90 3.58 7.68
CA GLN A 24 4.28 3.79 7.24
C GLN A 24 5.31 2.80 7.76
N VAL A 25 4.93 1.73 8.41
CA VAL A 25 5.91 0.81 9.03
C VAL A 25 6.82 0.17 7.97
N GLY A 26 6.25 -0.38 6.92
CA GLY A 26 7.00 -0.98 5.80
C GLY A 26 7.69 0.03 4.87
N GLY A 27 7.42 1.32 5.02
CA GLY A 27 8.05 2.41 4.26
C GLY A 27 9.27 3.02 4.95
N ARG A 28 9.77 2.46 6.05
CA ARG A 28 10.98 2.91 6.72
C ARG A 28 12.18 2.75 5.80
N LEU A 29 12.88 3.86 5.50
CA LEU A 29 14.03 3.85 4.61
C LEU A 29 15.15 2.96 5.16
N THR A 30 15.75 2.15 4.29
CA THR A 30 16.99 1.44 4.62
C THR A 30 18.19 2.40 4.64
N PRO A 31 19.30 2.07 5.32
CA PRO A 31 20.52 2.85 5.24
C PRO A 31 21.01 3.06 3.80
N GLU A 32 20.88 2.04 2.95
CA GLU A 32 21.24 2.07 1.54
C GLU A 32 20.37 3.06 0.76
N ALA A 33 19.05 3.04 0.99
CA ALA A 33 18.13 3.99 0.38
C ALA A 33 18.44 5.43 0.79
N MET A 34 18.72 5.69 2.07
CA MET A 34 19.10 7.01 2.56
C MET A 34 20.40 7.49 1.92
N LYS A 35 21.42 6.64 1.84
CA LYS A 35 22.70 6.95 1.20
C LYS A 35 22.54 7.26 -0.29
N ALA A 36 21.76 6.45 -1.01
CA ALA A 36 21.48 6.63 -2.42
C ALA A 36 20.76 7.97 -2.69
N MET A 37 19.77 8.31 -1.87
CA MET A 37 19.05 9.57 -1.98
C MET A 37 19.94 10.79 -1.76
N ILE A 38 20.86 10.75 -0.80
CA ILE A 38 21.82 11.84 -0.55
C ILE A 38 22.73 12.00 -1.76
N SER A 39 23.17 10.91 -2.37
CA SER A 39 24.01 10.92 -3.56
C SER A 39 23.28 11.45 -4.81
N TRP A 40 21.95 11.40 -4.81
CA TRP A 40 21.07 11.84 -5.90
C TRP A 40 20.24 13.08 -5.54
N GLY A 41 20.77 13.96 -4.71
CA GLY A 41 20.01 15.06 -4.11
C GLY A 41 19.70 16.25 -5.04
N ASP A 42 20.24 16.27 -6.26
CA ASP A 42 20.05 17.37 -7.21
C ASP A 42 18.72 17.31 -8.00
N GLY A 43 17.91 16.28 -7.78
CA GLY A 43 16.54 16.21 -8.28
C GLY A 43 16.38 15.91 -9.76
N TYR A 44 17.41 15.44 -10.45
CA TYR A 44 17.27 15.00 -11.83
C TYR A 44 16.26 13.85 -11.96
N SER A 45 15.55 13.87 -13.06
CA SER A 45 14.67 12.78 -13.44
C SER A 45 15.42 11.66 -14.15
N VAL A 46 14.84 10.46 -14.14
CA VAL A 46 15.31 9.30 -14.88
C VAL A 46 14.28 8.89 -15.92
N CYS A 47 14.76 8.32 -17.04
CA CYS A 47 13.90 7.92 -18.13
C CYS A 47 14.59 6.83 -18.96
N ASP A 48 14.00 5.63 -19.03
CA ASP A 48 14.50 4.51 -19.83
C ASP A 48 14.54 4.81 -21.33
N ALA A 49 13.66 5.69 -21.80
CA ALA A 49 13.50 5.99 -23.21
C ALA A 49 14.46 7.06 -23.74
N CYS A 50 15.29 7.68 -22.91
CA CYS A 50 16.24 8.68 -23.36
C CYS A 50 17.49 8.04 -23.94
N LYS A 51 17.79 8.37 -25.20
CA LYS A 51 19.03 7.90 -25.84
C LYS A 51 20.22 8.68 -25.28
N LYS A 52 21.32 7.98 -25.00
CA LYS A 52 22.60 8.60 -24.71
C LYS A 52 23.06 9.44 -25.94
N PRO A 53 23.63 10.61 -25.76
CA PRO A 53 24.12 11.23 -24.52
C PRO A 53 23.16 12.18 -23.81
N PHE A 54 21.89 12.13 -24.08
CA PHE A 54 20.95 13.04 -23.42
C PHE A 54 20.83 12.85 -21.92
N ARG A 55 21.21 11.76 -21.49
CA ARG A 55 21.44 11.49 -20.24
C ARG A 55 20.75 12.13 -19.16
N LEU A 56 19.39 12.08 -19.08
CA LEU A 56 18.63 12.26 -17.87
C LEU A 56 18.61 10.98 -17.03
N ASP A 57 19.19 9.93 -17.58
CA ASP A 57 19.41 8.67 -16.89
C ASP A 57 20.86 8.54 -16.45
N TYR A 58 21.11 8.82 -15.18
CA TYR A 58 22.41 8.69 -14.55
C TYR A 58 22.52 7.47 -13.64
N ILE A 59 21.46 6.66 -13.53
CA ILE A 59 21.47 5.41 -12.76
C ILE A 59 22.07 4.33 -13.65
N GLU A 60 23.30 3.92 -13.34
CA GLU A 60 24.04 2.93 -14.13
C GLU A 60 23.98 1.52 -13.54
N GLN A 61 23.77 1.41 -12.23
CA GLN A 61 23.83 0.12 -11.53
C GLN A 61 22.77 -0.01 -10.42
N PRO A 62 21.72 -0.81 -10.62
CA PRO A 62 21.31 -1.35 -11.92
C PRO A 62 20.71 -0.27 -12.81
N PRO A 63 20.69 -0.44 -14.13
CA PRO A 63 19.89 0.39 -15.01
C PRO A 63 18.42 0.34 -14.62
N LEU A 64 17.70 1.45 -14.77
CA LEU A 64 16.28 1.50 -14.40
C LEU A 64 15.45 0.44 -15.14
N LYS A 65 15.78 0.16 -16.38
CA LYS A 65 15.14 -0.89 -17.17
C LYS A 65 15.30 -2.27 -16.53
N ASP A 66 16.49 -2.61 -16.06
CA ASP A 66 16.76 -3.90 -15.43
C ASP A 66 16.01 -4.02 -14.11
N PHE A 67 15.95 -2.93 -13.32
CA PHE A 67 15.11 -2.88 -12.13
C PHE A 67 13.64 -3.13 -12.45
N HIS A 68 13.09 -2.57 -13.53
CA HIS A 68 11.71 -2.84 -13.93
C HIS A 68 11.49 -4.33 -14.29
N VAL A 69 12.47 -4.98 -14.92
CA VAL A 69 12.43 -6.43 -15.20
C VAL A 69 12.44 -7.21 -13.89
N ASP A 70 13.37 -6.93 -12.99
CA ASP A 70 13.49 -7.61 -11.70
C ASP A 70 12.20 -7.50 -10.87
N VAL A 71 11.56 -6.33 -10.88
CA VAL A 71 10.29 -6.11 -10.18
C VAL A 71 9.14 -6.89 -10.83
N ALA A 72 9.08 -6.92 -12.17
CA ALA A 72 8.06 -7.68 -12.89
C ALA A 72 8.18 -9.17 -12.58
N GLU A 73 9.37 -9.73 -12.68
CA GLU A 73 9.64 -11.14 -12.35
C GLU A 73 9.29 -11.46 -10.90
N TRP A 74 9.70 -10.60 -9.96
CA TRP A 74 9.41 -10.77 -8.53
C TRP A 74 7.91 -10.80 -8.23
N LEU A 75 7.11 -10.04 -8.98
CA LEU A 75 5.66 -10.00 -8.84
C LEU A 75 4.92 -11.04 -9.70
N GLY A 76 5.64 -11.88 -10.47
CA GLY A 76 5.03 -12.83 -11.40
C GLY A 76 4.25 -12.15 -12.53
N MET A 77 4.73 -10.97 -12.98
CA MET A 77 4.14 -10.16 -14.05
C MET A 77 5.08 -10.05 -15.24
N ALA A 78 4.58 -9.61 -16.39
CA ALA A 78 5.39 -9.50 -17.61
C ALA A 78 6.20 -8.20 -17.66
N GLN A 79 5.60 -7.09 -17.27
CA GLN A 79 6.24 -5.78 -17.27
C GLN A 79 5.91 -4.98 -16.03
N ALA A 80 6.84 -4.12 -15.60
CA ALA A 80 6.60 -3.18 -14.49
C ALA A 80 7.16 -1.80 -14.80
N ARG A 81 6.61 -0.79 -14.14
CA ARG A 81 7.11 0.60 -14.19
C ARG A 81 7.06 1.21 -12.80
N THR A 82 8.06 2.04 -12.52
CA THR A 82 8.00 2.97 -11.39
C THR A 82 6.99 4.08 -11.68
N VAL A 83 6.21 4.45 -10.65
CA VAL A 83 5.22 5.53 -10.74
C VAL A 83 5.37 6.49 -9.57
N PRO A 84 5.02 7.78 -9.72
CA PRO A 84 5.04 8.74 -8.61
C PRO A 84 3.89 8.49 -7.62
N GLY A 85 4.00 7.37 -6.89
CA GLY A 85 3.03 6.88 -5.94
C GLY A 85 1.97 5.95 -6.55
N ALA A 86 1.44 5.03 -5.75
CA ALA A 86 0.41 4.07 -6.16
C ALA A 86 -0.79 4.76 -6.84
N ARG A 87 -1.18 5.96 -6.35
CA ARG A 87 -2.27 6.75 -6.92
C ARG A 87 -2.11 6.98 -8.43
N ARG A 88 -0.89 7.22 -8.90
CA ARG A 88 -0.62 7.39 -10.34
C ARG A 88 -0.86 6.11 -11.11
N GLY A 89 -0.50 4.96 -10.54
CA GLY A 89 -0.79 3.65 -11.14
C GLY A 89 -2.29 3.41 -11.30
N PHE A 90 -3.11 3.70 -10.28
CA PHE A 90 -4.57 3.64 -10.37
C PHE A 90 -5.11 4.53 -11.49
N GLN A 91 -4.66 5.78 -11.57
CA GLN A 91 -5.08 6.73 -12.60
C GLN A 91 -4.68 6.25 -14.00
N GLN A 92 -3.51 5.61 -14.13
CA GLN A 92 -3.03 5.11 -15.41
C GLN A 92 -3.92 3.96 -15.92
N VAL A 93 -4.21 2.98 -15.07
CA VAL A 93 -5.08 1.85 -15.46
C VAL A 93 -6.49 2.35 -15.75
N ALA A 94 -7.08 3.19 -14.88
CA ALA A 94 -8.39 3.78 -15.15
C ALA A 94 -8.41 4.57 -16.48
N GLY A 95 -7.40 5.40 -16.73
CA GLY A 95 -7.30 6.19 -17.97
C GLY A 95 -7.08 5.37 -19.25
N THR A 96 -6.71 4.09 -19.10
CA THR A 96 -6.56 3.16 -20.23
C THR A 96 -7.88 2.48 -20.57
N TYR A 97 -8.68 2.11 -19.56
CA TYR A 97 -9.84 1.23 -19.74
C TYR A 97 -11.19 1.89 -19.55
N VAL A 98 -11.25 3.02 -18.82
CA VAL A 98 -12.52 3.64 -18.41
C VAL A 98 -12.79 4.89 -19.21
N GLU A 99 -13.94 4.92 -19.86
CA GLU A 99 -14.50 6.07 -20.52
C GLU A 99 -15.68 6.65 -19.71
N LYS A 100 -16.16 7.83 -20.09
CA LYS A 100 -17.28 8.48 -19.44
C LYS A 100 -18.53 7.58 -19.44
N GLY A 101 -19.07 7.32 -18.25
CA GLY A 101 -20.27 6.51 -18.06
C GLY A 101 -20.02 5.00 -18.04
N ASP A 102 -18.76 4.54 -18.09
CA ASP A 102 -18.44 3.12 -17.93
C ASP A 102 -18.60 2.67 -16.50
N PRO A 103 -19.27 1.52 -16.25
CA PRO A 103 -19.33 0.93 -14.93
C PRO A 103 -17.98 0.30 -14.55
N VAL A 104 -17.59 0.51 -13.30
CA VAL A 104 -16.36 -0.04 -12.69
C VAL A 104 -16.70 -0.65 -11.34
N LEU A 105 -16.25 -1.85 -11.09
CA LEU A 105 -16.41 -2.50 -9.78
C LEU A 105 -15.25 -2.18 -8.86
N ILE A 106 -15.57 -1.88 -7.60
CA ILE A 106 -14.59 -1.61 -6.54
C ILE A 106 -15.06 -2.31 -5.27
N GLY A 107 -14.17 -3.02 -4.58
CA GLY A 107 -14.52 -3.59 -3.27
C GLY A 107 -14.96 -2.51 -2.28
N ALA A 108 -16.04 -2.73 -1.52
CA ALA A 108 -16.61 -1.74 -0.59
C ALA A 108 -15.65 -1.30 0.54
N LEU A 109 -14.55 -2.02 0.76
CA LEU A 109 -13.52 -1.68 1.73
C LEU A 109 -12.31 -0.96 1.11
N ALA A 110 -12.37 -0.67 -0.20
CA ALA A 110 -11.26 -0.05 -0.92
C ALA A 110 -10.95 1.37 -0.43
N HIS A 111 -9.68 1.75 -0.60
CA HIS A 111 -9.24 3.09 -0.28
C HIS A 111 -9.81 4.11 -1.29
N TYR A 112 -10.13 5.31 -0.82
CA TYR A 112 -10.72 6.39 -1.64
C TYR A 112 -9.96 6.68 -2.95
N THR A 113 -8.66 6.37 -3.01
CA THR A 113 -7.83 6.56 -4.21
C THR A 113 -8.35 5.78 -5.41
N SER A 114 -8.93 4.59 -5.20
CA SER A 114 -9.55 3.79 -6.26
C SER A 114 -10.75 4.53 -6.85
N TYR A 115 -11.63 5.08 -6.00
CA TYR A 115 -12.79 5.88 -6.43
C TYR A 115 -12.38 7.11 -7.23
N LEU A 116 -11.40 7.88 -6.71
CA LEU A 116 -10.93 9.09 -7.40
C LEU A 116 -10.30 8.80 -8.77
N SER A 117 -9.71 7.62 -8.96
CA SER A 117 -9.15 7.25 -10.26
C SER A 117 -10.24 7.03 -11.31
N VAL A 118 -11.40 6.51 -10.91
CA VAL A 118 -12.58 6.33 -11.78
C VAL A 118 -13.31 7.66 -12.01
N GLU A 119 -13.43 8.47 -10.95
CA GLU A 119 -14.07 9.79 -11.03
C GLU A 119 -13.39 10.71 -12.06
N ILE A 120 -12.05 10.72 -12.11
CA ILE A 120 -11.28 11.49 -13.11
C ILE A 120 -11.66 11.10 -14.54
N GLN A 121 -11.98 9.85 -14.78
CA GLN A 121 -12.43 9.33 -16.08
C GLN A 121 -13.96 9.53 -16.29
N GLN A 122 -14.67 10.08 -15.32
CA GLN A 122 -16.13 10.19 -15.34
C GLN A 122 -16.84 8.82 -15.45
N GLY A 123 -16.20 7.76 -14.98
CA GLY A 123 -16.78 6.43 -14.84
C GLY A 123 -17.78 6.34 -13.69
N ILE A 124 -18.54 5.27 -13.63
CA ILE A 124 -19.57 5.03 -12.62
C ILE A 124 -19.12 3.88 -11.72
N VAL A 125 -18.89 4.17 -10.45
CA VAL A 125 -18.50 3.15 -9.46
C VAL A 125 -19.71 2.33 -9.02
N ARG A 126 -19.54 1.01 -8.95
CA ARG A 126 -20.41 0.08 -8.25
C ARG A 126 -19.59 -0.71 -7.25
N GLU A 127 -20.05 -0.79 -6.01
CA GLU A 127 -19.33 -1.50 -4.95
C GLU A 127 -19.67 -2.98 -4.93
N ILE A 128 -18.65 -3.82 -4.75
CA ILE A 128 -18.80 -5.22 -4.37
C ILE A 128 -19.02 -5.23 -2.86
N PRO A 129 -20.14 -5.75 -2.34
CA PRO A 129 -20.45 -5.72 -0.94
C PRO A 129 -19.48 -6.59 -0.12
N LYS A 130 -19.26 -6.18 1.12
CA LYS A 130 -18.52 -6.98 2.10
C LYS A 130 -19.46 -7.89 2.89
N THR A 131 -18.93 -8.97 3.43
CA THR A 131 -19.61 -9.81 4.41
C THR A 131 -19.73 -9.11 5.77
N GLU A 132 -20.48 -9.71 6.70
CA GLU A 132 -20.56 -9.24 8.10
C GLU A 132 -19.18 -9.23 8.77
N ASP A 133 -18.33 -10.22 8.45
CA ASP A 133 -16.94 -10.31 8.94
C ASP A 133 -15.94 -9.44 8.18
N ASN A 134 -16.43 -8.53 7.34
CA ASN A 134 -15.63 -7.57 6.57
C ASN A 134 -14.67 -8.22 5.55
N HIS A 135 -15.14 -9.20 4.81
CA HIS A 135 -14.44 -9.79 3.66
C HIS A 135 -15.15 -9.48 2.35
N ILE A 136 -14.39 -9.40 1.26
CA ILE A 136 -14.92 -9.36 -0.11
C ILE A 136 -14.70 -10.76 -0.70
N THR A 137 -15.78 -11.39 -1.19
CA THR A 137 -15.75 -12.77 -1.67
C THR A 137 -15.99 -12.87 -3.17
N ALA A 138 -15.64 -14.01 -3.76
CA ALA A 138 -15.88 -14.29 -5.16
C ALA A 138 -17.40 -14.35 -5.49
N GLU A 139 -18.21 -14.87 -4.57
CA GLU A 139 -19.66 -14.96 -4.72
C GLU A 139 -20.28 -13.54 -4.79
N ALA A 140 -19.88 -12.65 -3.86
CA ALA A 140 -20.36 -11.27 -3.85
C ALA A 140 -19.92 -10.52 -5.13
N ALA A 141 -18.73 -10.81 -5.66
CA ALA A 141 -18.27 -10.25 -6.92
C ALA A 141 -19.09 -10.77 -8.11
N ALA A 142 -19.40 -12.07 -8.14
CA ALA A 142 -20.22 -12.67 -9.20
C ALA A 142 -21.62 -12.06 -9.25
N GLU A 143 -22.32 -12.00 -8.11
CA GLU A 143 -23.63 -11.38 -8.01
C GLU A 143 -23.60 -9.92 -8.45
N ARG A 144 -22.57 -9.19 -8.03
CA ARG A 144 -22.46 -7.77 -8.37
C ARG A 144 -22.15 -7.50 -9.84
N ILE A 145 -21.42 -8.41 -10.51
CA ILE A 145 -21.19 -8.34 -11.96
C ILE A 145 -22.53 -8.49 -12.70
N GLU A 146 -23.35 -9.49 -12.33
CA GLU A 146 -24.66 -9.71 -12.94
C GLU A 146 -25.62 -8.51 -12.73
N ASP A 147 -25.62 -7.92 -11.53
CA ASP A 147 -26.39 -6.71 -11.25
C ASP A 147 -25.98 -5.55 -12.18
N VAL A 148 -24.66 -5.35 -12.38
CA VAL A 148 -24.15 -4.31 -13.27
C VAL A 148 -24.49 -4.60 -14.72
N ILE A 149 -24.40 -5.85 -15.17
CA ILE A 149 -24.84 -6.23 -16.53
C ILE A 149 -26.33 -5.92 -16.72
N THR A 150 -27.15 -6.23 -15.72
CA THR A 150 -28.60 -5.95 -15.76
C THR A 150 -28.87 -4.45 -15.81
N GLU A 151 -28.15 -3.64 -15.04
CA GLU A 151 -28.31 -2.18 -14.96
C GLU A 151 -27.80 -1.45 -16.21
N PHE A 152 -26.64 -1.84 -16.75
CA PHE A 152 -25.95 -1.12 -17.83
C PHE A 152 -26.04 -1.80 -19.20
N GLY A 153 -26.56 -3.02 -19.29
CA GLY A 153 -26.60 -3.83 -20.52
C GLY A 153 -25.21 -4.31 -20.99
N ARG A 154 -24.20 -4.21 -20.15
CA ARG A 154 -22.80 -4.57 -20.44
C ARG A 154 -22.00 -4.85 -19.16
N PRO A 155 -20.93 -5.66 -19.21
CA PRO A 155 -20.10 -5.92 -18.05
C PRO A 155 -19.32 -4.65 -17.62
N PRO A 156 -18.86 -4.61 -16.35
CA PRO A 156 -17.91 -3.60 -15.88
C PRO A 156 -16.63 -3.58 -16.73
N LYS A 157 -16.07 -2.40 -16.95
CA LYS A 157 -14.83 -2.23 -17.72
C LYS A 157 -13.56 -2.59 -16.94
N LEU A 158 -13.66 -2.58 -15.62
CA LEU A 158 -12.52 -2.82 -14.73
C LEU A 158 -13.04 -3.22 -13.35
N LEU A 159 -12.30 -4.10 -12.66
CA LEU A 159 -12.56 -4.48 -11.28
C LEU A 159 -11.33 -4.15 -10.43
N TYR A 160 -11.52 -3.40 -9.35
CA TYR A 160 -10.49 -3.11 -8.34
C TYR A 160 -10.71 -3.98 -7.11
N ILE A 161 -9.66 -4.62 -6.65
CA ILE A 161 -9.68 -5.38 -5.41
C ILE A 161 -8.44 -5.11 -4.55
N ASP A 162 -8.64 -4.73 -3.31
CA ASP A 162 -7.59 -4.70 -2.30
C ASP A 162 -7.34 -6.13 -1.83
N HIS A 163 -6.09 -6.60 -1.82
CA HIS A 163 -5.82 -7.91 -1.22
C HIS A 163 -5.91 -7.85 0.30
N VAL A 164 -5.38 -6.76 0.88
CA VAL A 164 -5.55 -6.43 2.29
C VAL A 164 -6.14 -5.04 2.36
N ASP A 165 -7.32 -4.92 2.95
CA ASP A 165 -7.98 -3.62 3.07
C ASP A 165 -7.33 -2.72 4.13
N TYR A 166 -7.42 -1.41 3.90
CA TYR A 166 -6.83 -0.44 4.82
C TYR A 166 -7.66 -0.19 6.09
N GLN A 167 -8.92 -0.66 6.13
CA GLN A 167 -9.82 -0.39 7.25
C GLN A 167 -9.65 -1.39 8.38
N TYR A 168 -9.63 -2.68 8.04
CA TYR A 168 -9.56 -3.80 8.97
C TYR A 168 -8.22 -4.55 8.87
N GLY A 169 -7.54 -4.49 7.72
CA GLY A 169 -6.37 -5.30 7.44
C GLY A 169 -6.73 -6.77 7.22
N ASN A 170 -7.93 -7.06 6.71
CA ASN A 170 -8.38 -8.40 6.38
C ASN A 170 -7.92 -8.77 4.97
N MET A 171 -7.66 -10.06 4.77
CA MET A 171 -7.32 -10.60 3.46
C MET A 171 -8.59 -10.99 2.69
N HIS A 172 -8.65 -10.63 1.41
CA HIS A 172 -9.80 -10.91 0.54
C HIS A 172 -9.49 -12.01 -0.48
N ASP A 173 -10.53 -12.67 -1.00
CA ASP A 173 -10.41 -13.73 -2.00
C ASP A 173 -10.09 -13.19 -3.40
N VAL A 174 -8.91 -12.60 -3.56
CA VAL A 174 -8.47 -12.04 -4.84
C VAL A 174 -8.48 -13.06 -5.95
N LYS A 175 -8.01 -14.29 -5.69
CA LYS A 175 -7.92 -15.33 -6.71
C LYS A 175 -9.30 -15.78 -7.20
N GLY A 176 -10.24 -15.98 -6.29
CA GLY A 176 -11.63 -16.31 -6.64
C GLY A 176 -12.29 -15.18 -7.40
N ILE A 177 -12.12 -13.93 -6.94
CA ILE A 177 -12.67 -12.74 -7.60
C ILE A 177 -12.10 -12.58 -9.02
N ALA A 178 -10.79 -12.73 -9.20
CA ALA A 178 -10.15 -12.64 -10.51
C ALA A 178 -10.69 -13.71 -11.47
N LYS A 179 -10.81 -14.95 -10.99
CA LYS A 179 -11.39 -16.04 -11.77
C LYS A 179 -12.83 -15.75 -12.24
N VAL A 180 -13.65 -15.16 -11.38
CA VAL A 180 -15.02 -14.76 -11.73
C VAL A 180 -15.01 -13.61 -12.73
N ALA A 181 -14.23 -12.58 -12.51
CA ALA A 181 -14.15 -11.42 -13.39
C ALA A 181 -13.74 -11.80 -14.82
N HIS A 182 -12.78 -12.70 -14.96
CA HIS A 182 -12.32 -13.18 -16.27
C HIS A 182 -13.35 -14.00 -17.04
N GLN A 183 -14.38 -14.56 -16.41
CA GLN A 183 -15.49 -15.20 -17.13
C GLN A 183 -16.32 -14.21 -17.96
N TYR A 184 -16.20 -12.91 -17.64
CA TYR A 184 -16.88 -11.80 -18.31
C TYR A 184 -15.90 -10.87 -19.04
N ASP A 185 -14.66 -11.30 -19.26
CA ASP A 185 -13.58 -10.51 -19.87
C ASP A 185 -13.28 -9.18 -19.12
N ILE A 186 -13.51 -9.14 -17.80
CA ILE A 186 -13.25 -7.96 -16.97
C ILE A 186 -11.81 -7.99 -16.45
N PRO A 187 -10.94 -7.01 -16.80
CA PRO A 187 -9.61 -6.91 -16.25
C PRO A 187 -9.64 -6.64 -14.74
N VAL A 188 -8.69 -7.22 -14.02
CA VAL A 188 -8.60 -7.12 -12.55
C VAL A 188 -7.37 -6.33 -12.12
N LEU A 189 -7.59 -5.24 -11.42
CA LEU A 189 -6.56 -4.43 -10.79
C LEU A 189 -6.43 -4.78 -9.32
N TYR A 190 -5.28 -5.35 -8.97
CA TYR A 190 -4.89 -5.70 -7.61
C TYR A 190 -4.26 -4.49 -6.90
N ASN A 191 -4.89 -4.08 -5.81
CA ASN A 191 -4.31 -3.10 -4.91
C ASN A 191 -3.39 -3.77 -3.88
N GLY A 192 -2.11 -3.69 -4.12
CA GLY A 192 -1.04 -4.25 -3.29
C GLY A 192 -0.39 -3.25 -2.34
N VAL A 193 -1.03 -2.14 -2.03
CA VAL A 193 -0.44 -1.06 -1.20
C VAL A 193 -0.05 -1.54 0.20
N TYR A 194 -0.69 -2.55 0.73
CA TYR A 194 -0.37 -3.17 2.02
C TYR A 194 0.24 -4.57 1.91
N THR A 195 0.52 -5.06 0.69
CA THR A 195 1.06 -6.41 0.49
C THR A 195 2.37 -6.43 -0.26
N VAL A 196 2.50 -5.67 -1.36
CA VAL A 196 3.74 -5.60 -2.15
C VAL A 196 4.88 -5.05 -1.31
N GLY A 197 5.91 -5.86 -1.07
CA GLY A 197 7.05 -5.51 -0.20
C GLY A 197 6.84 -5.77 1.29
N ILE A 198 5.70 -6.37 1.67
CA ILE A 198 5.40 -6.83 3.04
C ILE A 198 5.29 -8.34 3.07
N MET A 199 4.49 -8.93 2.19
CA MET A 199 4.23 -10.35 2.08
C MET A 199 4.46 -10.84 0.65
N PRO A 200 4.60 -12.16 0.41
CA PRO A 200 4.72 -12.72 -0.93
C PRO A 200 3.50 -12.37 -1.80
N VAL A 201 3.75 -11.85 -2.99
CA VAL A 201 2.71 -11.54 -4.00
C VAL A 201 3.16 -12.08 -5.34
N ASN A 202 2.32 -12.87 -6.00
CA ASN A 202 2.53 -13.38 -7.35
C ASN A 202 1.26 -13.18 -8.17
N GLY A 203 1.30 -12.27 -9.15
CA GLY A 203 0.15 -11.91 -9.96
C GLY A 203 -0.36 -13.05 -10.83
N LYS A 204 0.53 -13.90 -11.33
CA LYS A 204 0.17 -15.08 -12.12
C LYS A 204 -0.63 -16.10 -11.30
N ASP A 205 -0.21 -16.34 -10.05
CA ASP A 205 -0.90 -17.28 -9.16
C ASP A 205 -2.25 -16.74 -8.68
N LEU A 206 -2.36 -15.41 -8.54
CA LEU A 206 -3.60 -14.72 -8.19
C LEU A 206 -4.53 -14.52 -9.40
N GLY A 207 -4.01 -14.62 -10.62
CA GLY A 207 -4.77 -14.41 -11.85
C GLY A 207 -5.17 -12.95 -12.07
N VAL A 208 -4.37 -11.98 -11.65
CA VAL A 208 -4.69 -10.56 -11.79
C VAL A 208 -3.97 -9.94 -12.99
N ASP A 209 -4.58 -8.92 -13.62
CA ASP A 209 -4.03 -8.26 -14.81
C ASP A 209 -3.05 -7.15 -14.47
N PHE A 210 -3.28 -6.45 -13.35
CA PHE A 210 -2.44 -5.35 -12.89
C PHE A 210 -2.15 -5.47 -11.40
N ILE A 211 -0.92 -5.12 -11.01
CA ILE A 211 -0.51 -4.99 -9.60
C ILE A 211 -0.03 -3.58 -9.36
N ILE A 212 -0.58 -2.93 -8.31
CA ILE A 212 -0.09 -1.64 -7.84
C ILE A 212 0.51 -1.79 -6.46
N GLY A 213 1.77 -1.36 -6.30
CA GLY A 213 2.48 -1.28 -5.04
C GLY A 213 2.78 0.17 -4.63
N SER A 214 2.92 0.40 -3.32
CA SER A 214 3.31 1.71 -2.77
C SER A 214 4.75 1.67 -2.27
N GLY A 215 5.64 2.42 -2.87
CA GLY A 215 7.04 2.45 -2.45
C GLY A 215 7.22 3.03 -1.05
N HIS A 216 6.54 4.13 -0.75
CA HIS A 216 6.67 4.83 0.53
C HIS A 216 5.86 4.22 1.70
N LYS A 217 5.03 3.21 1.46
CA LYS A 217 4.31 2.48 2.51
C LYS A 217 4.93 1.13 2.82
N SER A 218 5.30 0.38 1.77
CA SER A 218 5.63 -1.04 1.89
C SER A 218 6.97 -1.45 1.27
N MET A 219 7.63 -0.56 0.51
CA MET A 219 8.89 -0.91 -0.17
C MET A 219 10.11 -0.11 0.32
N ALA A 220 10.07 0.40 1.54
CA ALA A 220 11.17 1.15 2.16
C ALA A 220 11.75 2.27 1.27
N ALA A 221 10.89 2.94 0.52
CA ALA A 221 11.26 4.01 -0.40
C ALA A 221 10.65 5.37 0.00
N PRO A 222 11.23 6.49 -0.41
CA PRO A 222 10.68 7.80 -0.11
C PRO A 222 9.42 8.10 -0.91
N ALA A 223 8.58 9.00 -0.38
CA ALA A 223 7.41 9.50 -1.08
C ALA A 223 7.78 10.61 -2.10
N PRO A 224 7.05 10.71 -3.23
CA PRO A 224 6.09 9.74 -3.74
C PRO A 224 6.77 8.66 -4.57
N SER A 225 6.52 7.40 -4.27
CA SER A 225 7.02 6.28 -5.05
C SER A 225 6.02 5.14 -5.07
N GLY A 226 6.02 4.38 -6.14
CA GLY A 226 5.16 3.23 -6.33
C GLY A 226 5.56 2.42 -7.57
N ILE A 227 4.86 1.32 -7.76
CA ILE A 227 5.03 0.41 -8.89
C ILE A 227 3.67 0.13 -9.50
N LEU A 228 3.64 0.05 -10.82
CA LEU A 228 2.57 -0.58 -11.59
C LEU A 228 3.19 -1.71 -12.41
N ALA A 229 2.66 -2.92 -12.26
CA ALA A 229 3.00 -4.08 -13.08
C ALA A 229 1.78 -4.58 -13.84
N ALA A 230 2.00 -5.20 -14.99
CA ALA A 230 0.96 -5.71 -15.88
C ALA A 230 1.34 -7.06 -16.47
N THR A 231 0.32 -7.85 -16.85
CA THR A 231 0.49 -9.07 -17.64
C THR A 231 0.92 -8.74 -19.07
N GLU A 232 1.39 -9.75 -19.81
CA GLU A 232 1.78 -9.59 -21.22
C GLU A 232 0.64 -9.04 -22.08
N GLU A 233 -0.56 -9.55 -21.86
CA GLU A 233 -1.76 -9.15 -22.61
C GLU A 233 -2.14 -7.68 -22.42
N ARG A 234 -1.84 -7.12 -21.22
CA ARG A 234 -2.24 -5.76 -20.84
C ARG A 234 -1.13 -4.73 -20.91
N ALA A 235 0.12 -5.18 -20.99
CA ALA A 235 1.28 -4.30 -20.93
C ALA A 235 1.32 -3.30 -22.10
N ASP A 236 1.04 -3.73 -23.31
CA ASP A 236 1.07 -2.87 -24.50
C ASP A 236 -0.02 -1.78 -24.46
N GLU A 237 -1.13 -2.03 -23.78
CA GLU A 237 -2.19 -1.04 -23.62
C GLU A 237 -1.84 -0.01 -22.52
N VAL A 238 -1.45 -0.49 -21.33
CA VAL A 238 -1.22 0.39 -20.17
C VAL A 238 0.11 1.14 -20.26
N PHE A 239 1.13 0.58 -20.93
CA PHE A 239 2.45 1.19 -21.16
C PHE A 239 2.62 1.72 -22.59
N ARG A 240 1.53 1.91 -23.31
CA ARG A 240 1.57 2.37 -24.70
C ARG A 240 2.35 3.67 -24.86
N THR A 241 3.10 3.75 -25.95
CA THR A 241 3.79 4.98 -26.34
C THR A 241 2.89 5.87 -27.20
N THR A 242 3.24 7.17 -27.27
CA THR A 242 2.46 8.10 -28.07
C THR A 242 2.61 7.86 -29.58
N GLN A 243 1.50 7.94 -30.29
CA GLN A 243 1.43 7.91 -31.74
C GLN A 243 1.18 9.31 -32.33
N MET A 244 1.15 10.34 -31.47
CA MET A 244 0.88 11.70 -31.90
C MET A 244 2.00 12.25 -32.79
N GLU A 245 1.59 12.98 -33.81
CA GLU A 245 2.45 13.71 -34.71
C GLU A 245 2.05 15.18 -34.70
N GLY A 246 3.05 16.06 -34.70
CA GLY A 246 2.79 17.51 -34.79
C GLY A 246 2.32 17.86 -36.19
N ASP A 247 1.16 18.45 -36.33
CA ASP A 247 0.52 18.81 -37.60
C ASP A 247 1.34 19.78 -38.46
N LEU A 248 2.08 20.69 -37.82
CA LEU A 248 2.93 21.66 -38.53
C LEU A 248 4.38 21.19 -38.71
N THR A 249 4.88 20.38 -37.81
CA THR A 249 6.31 20.07 -37.76
C THR A 249 6.64 18.64 -38.16
N GLY A 250 5.65 17.75 -38.26
CA GLY A 250 5.84 16.32 -38.48
C GLY A 250 6.59 15.60 -37.35
N ARG A 251 6.77 16.25 -36.17
CA ARG A 251 7.52 15.67 -35.06
C ARG A 251 6.77 14.51 -34.41
N ARG A 252 7.47 13.40 -34.22
CA ARG A 252 6.97 12.17 -33.57
C ARG A 252 7.76 11.86 -32.32
N PHE A 253 7.08 11.31 -31.32
CA PHE A 253 7.66 10.98 -30.00
C PHE A 253 7.41 9.51 -29.61
N GLY A 254 7.40 8.60 -30.58
CA GLY A 254 6.98 7.21 -30.45
C GLY A 254 7.69 6.35 -29.37
N ILE A 255 8.76 6.88 -28.73
CA ILE A 255 9.43 6.23 -27.61
C ILE A 255 8.93 6.72 -26.25
N LYS A 256 7.97 7.66 -26.20
CA LYS A 256 7.46 8.22 -24.96
C LYS A 256 6.16 7.55 -24.56
N GLU A 257 6.14 6.95 -23.37
CA GLU A 257 4.92 6.40 -22.80
C GLU A 257 3.93 7.52 -22.46
N VAL A 258 2.65 7.30 -22.80
CA VAL A 258 1.63 8.34 -22.68
C VAL A 258 1.29 8.67 -21.24
N GLY A 259 1.28 7.66 -20.39
CA GLY A 259 0.69 7.76 -19.07
C GLY A 259 1.66 7.79 -17.89
N ILE A 260 2.83 7.19 -17.99
CA ILE A 260 3.64 6.88 -16.81
C ILE A 260 4.99 7.57 -16.82
N LEU A 261 5.83 7.25 -17.78
CA LEU A 261 7.21 7.72 -17.80
C LEU A 261 7.32 9.03 -18.59
N GLY A 262 7.44 10.13 -17.90
CA GLY A 262 7.91 11.38 -18.47
C GLY A 262 9.37 11.60 -18.16
N CYS A 263 10.01 12.51 -18.90
CA CYS A 263 11.38 12.96 -18.60
C CYS A 263 11.51 13.67 -17.23
N SER A 264 10.43 13.81 -16.49
CA SER A 264 10.35 14.53 -15.21
C SER A 264 10.05 13.62 -14.02
N LEU A 265 10.32 12.33 -14.11
CA LEU A 265 10.25 11.45 -12.94
C LEU A 265 11.31 11.85 -11.92
N MET A 266 10.93 11.84 -10.64
CA MET A 266 11.81 12.23 -9.54
C MET A 266 12.89 11.17 -9.30
N GLY A 267 14.14 11.50 -9.59
CA GLY A 267 15.26 10.56 -9.49
C GLY A 267 15.51 10.06 -8.07
N ALA A 268 15.50 10.93 -7.07
CA ALA A 268 15.76 10.55 -5.67
C ALA A 268 14.80 9.47 -5.13
N PRO A 269 13.46 9.55 -5.30
CA PRO A 269 12.55 8.48 -4.93
C PRO A 269 12.82 7.15 -5.65
N ILE A 270 13.16 7.20 -6.93
CA ILE A 270 13.44 5.99 -7.73
C ILE A 270 14.73 5.34 -7.23
N VAL A 271 15.80 6.09 -7.10
CA VAL A 271 17.09 5.59 -6.62
C VAL A 271 16.99 5.02 -5.19
N GLY A 272 16.21 5.67 -4.33
CA GLY A 272 15.91 5.13 -3.00
C GLY A 272 15.20 3.78 -3.06
N MET A 273 14.25 3.62 -3.97
CA MET A 273 13.53 2.36 -4.16
C MET A 273 14.43 1.27 -4.76
N LEU A 274 15.28 1.58 -5.75
CA LEU A 274 16.27 0.65 -6.28
C LEU A 274 17.20 0.14 -5.17
N ALA A 275 17.70 1.05 -4.35
CA ALA A 275 18.64 0.70 -3.27
C ALA A 275 17.99 -0.12 -2.15
N SER A 276 16.70 0.07 -1.86
CA SER A 276 15.97 -0.71 -0.85
C SER A 276 15.52 -2.08 -1.36
N PHE A 277 15.39 -2.27 -2.66
CA PHE A 277 14.72 -3.43 -3.25
C PHE A 277 15.33 -4.79 -2.84
N PRO A 278 16.65 -5.00 -2.79
CA PRO A 278 17.22 -6.25 -2.29
C PRO A 278 16.78 -6.58 -0.86
N THR A 279 16.80 -5.59 0.05
CA THR A 279 16.32 -5.75 1.42
C THR A 279 14.82 -6.04 1.47
N VAL A 280 14.04 -5.39 0.61
CA VAL A 280 12.59 -5.62 0.51
C VAL A 280 12.27 -7.03 0.04
N LYS A 281 12.99 -7.53 -0.97
CA LYS A 281 12.84 -8.92 -1.46
C LYS A 281 13.13 -9.92 -0.35
N GLU A 282 14.21 -9.72 0.40
CA GLU A 282 14.62 -10.63 1.47
C GLU A 282 13.60 -10.64 2.61
N ARG A 283 13.19 -9.48 3.10
CA ARG A 283 12.26 -9.41 4.24
C ARG A 283 10.88 -10.03 3.97
N VAL A 284 10.43 -10.01 2.71
CA VAL A 284 9.16 -10.63 2.30
C VAL A 284 9.17 -12.14 2.56
N ASN A 285 10.34 -12.79 2.46
CA ASN A 285 10.49 -14.23 2.74
C ASN A 285 10.27 -14.57 4.23
N HIS A 286 10.33 -13.57 5.11
CA HIS A 286 10.15 -13.72 6.56
C HIS A 286 8.76 -13.28 7.05
N PHE A 287 7.78 -13.19 6.16
CA PHE A 287 6.44 -12.72 6.53
C PHE A 287 5.77 -13.57 7.62
N ASP A 288 6.02 -14.88 7.65
CA ASP A 288 5.49 -15.76 8.69
C ASP A 288 5.99 -15.39 10.09
N GLU A 289 7.23 -14.92 10.21
CA GLU A 289 7.79 -14.40 11.47
C GLU A 289 7.13 -13.09 11.87
N GLU A 290 6.90 -12.19 10.90
CA GLU A 290 6.17 -10.94 11.10
C GLU A 290 4.74 -11.21 11.59
N LEU A 291 4.07 -12.19 11.01
CA LEU A 291 2.73 -12.59 11.39
C LEU A 291 2.71 -13.21 12.81
N ALA A 292 3.68 -14.04 13.15
CA ALA A 292 3.83 -14.60 14.50
C ALA A 292 4.04 -13.47 15.54
N ASN A 293 4.88 -12.49 15.23
CA ASN A 293 5.11 -11.33 16.10
C ASN A 293 3.84 -10.47 16.24
N SER A 294 3.08 -10.32 15.16
CA SER A 294 1.77 -9.64 15.21
C SER A 294 0.81 -10.30 16.18
N ARG A 295 0.72 -11.63 16.12
CA ARG A 295 -0.18 -12.41 17.00
C ARG A 295 0.14 -12.22 18.47
N ILE A 296 1.42 -12.16 18.86
CA ILE A 296 1.82 -11.88 20.25
C ILE A 296 1.17 -10.58 20.77
N VAL A 297 1.26 -9.50 20.00
CA VAL A 297 0.71 -8.21 20.40
C VAL A 297 -0.82 -8.23 20.41
N ILE A 298 -1.43 -8.86 19.41
CA ILE A 298 -2.89 -8.88 19.26
C ILE A 298 -3.54 -9.79 20.28
N ASP A 299 -2.95 -10.92 20.60
CA ASP A 299 -3.43 -11.85 21.65
C ASP A 299 -3.39 -11.17 23.03
N ALA A 300 -2.31 -10.43 23.34
CA ALA A 300 -2.22 -9.64 24.55
C ALA A 300 -3.32 -8.54 24.62
N LEU A 301 -3.57 -7.84 23.52
CA LEU A 301 -4.65 -6.85 23.47
C LEU A 301 -6.03 -7.49 23.60
N ALA A 302 -6.23 -8.67 22.99
CA ALA A 302 -7.47 -9.42 23.07
C ALA A 302 -7.78 -9.95 24.47
N SER A 303 -6.74 -10.24 25.29
CA SER A 303 -6.90 -10.68 26.68
C SER A 303 -7.36 -9.58 27.63
N ILE A 304 -7.30 -8.29 27.23
CA ILE A 304 -7.80 -7.19 28.06
C ILE A 304 -9.33 -7.14 27.94
N GLU A 305 -10.02 -7.34 29.07
CA GLU A 305 -11.48 -7.37 29.12
C GLU A 305 -12.10 -6.11 28.51
N GLY A 306 -13.06 -6.31 27.60
CA GLY A 306 -13.74 -5.23 26.88
C GLY A 306 -13.01 -4.71 25.63
N THR A 307 -11.89 -5.32 25.26
CA THR A 307 -11.25 -5.13 23.95
C THR A 307 -11.83 -6.12 22.95
N LYS A 308 -12.08 -5.66 21.71
CA LYS A 308 -12.54 -6.47 20.60
C LYS A 308 -11.60 -6.30 19.42
N ILE A 309 -11.20 -7.40 18.81
CA ILE A 309 -10.50 -7.41 17.53
C ILE A 309 -11.57 -7.29 16.43
N LEU A 310 -11.55 -6.17 15.68
CA LEU A 310 -12.51 -5.94 14.58
C LEU A 310 -12.01 -6.51 13.25
N SER A 311 -10.76 -6.89 13.19
CA SER A 311 -10.14 -7.60 12.07
C SER A 311 -10.40 -9.09 12.18
N GLU A 312 -10.17 -9.84 11.11
CA GLU A 312 -10.20 -11.31 11.15
C GLU A 312 -9.28 -11.86 12.26
N TYR A 313 -9.70 -12.96 12.89
CA TYR A 313 -8.93 -13.58 13.98
C TYR A 313 -8.99 -15.11 13.88
N PRO A 314 -7.85 -15.84 13.93
CA PRO A 314 -6.47 -15.32 14.11
C PRO A 314 -5.99 -14.46 12.95
N ARG A 315 -5.09 -13.52 13.22
CA ARG A 315 -4.59 -12.57 12.22
C ARG A 315 -3.86 -13.26 11.06
N GLN A 316 -4.14 -12.76 9.85
CA GLN A 316 -3.46 -13.14 8.61
C GLN A 316 -2.55 -12.02 8.08
N HIS A 317 -2.65 -10.80 8.66
CA HIS A 317 -1.84 -9.65 8.30
C HIS A 317 -1.45 -8.85 9.55
N THR A 318 -0.42 -8.02 9.44
CA THR A 318 0.12 -7.22 10.55
C THR A 318 -0.65 -5.94 10.85
N LEU A 319 -1.50 -5.47 9.92
CA LEU A 319 -2.41 -4.35 10.14
C LEU A 319 -3.67 -4.84 10.87
N THR A 320 -3.98 -4.25 12.02
CA THR A 320 -5.12 -4.69 12.85
C THR A 320 -5.95 -3.50 13.30
N ARG A 321 -7.28 -3.64 13.25
CA ARG A 321 -8.25 -2.70 13.79
C ARG A 321 -8.85 -3.24 15.08
N LEU A 322 -8.94 -2.38 16.07
CA LEU A 322 -9.37 -2.69 17.43
C LEU A 322 -10.53 -1.79 17.84
N ASP A 323 -11.48 -2.35 18.62
CA ASP A 323 -12.44 -1.59 19.40
C ASP A 323 -12.10 -1.76 20.89
N THR A 324 -11.68 -0.68 21.52
CA THR A 324 -11.32 -0.61 22.93
C THR A 324 -12.29 0.28 23.72
N THR A 325 -13.50 0.45 23.20
CA THR A 325 -14.57 1.21 23.88
C THR A 325 -14.89 0.59 25.25
N GLY A 326 -14.82 -0.73 25.35
CA GLY A 326 -15.06 -1.47 26.61
C GLY A 326 -13.86 -1.53 27.56
N SER A 327 -12.67 -1.10 27.15
CA SER A 327 -11.41 -1.15 27.90
C SER A 327 -10.75 0.23 28.02
N PHE A 328 -9.80 0.57 27.18
CA PHE A 328 -9.04 1.83 27.26
C PHE A 328 -9.91 3.09 27.19
N ASP A 329 -11.04 3.08 26.48
CA ASP A 329 -11.93 4.25 26.46
C ASP A 329 -12.67 4.46 27.77
N LYS A 330 -13.01 3.40 28.53
CA LYS A 330 -13.54 3.54 29.90
C LYS A 330 -12.53 4.25 30.79
N VAL A 331 -11.26 3.90 30.72
CA VAL A 331 -10.18 4.59 31.43
C VAL A 331 -10.11 6.06 31.00
N ALA A 332 -10.20 6.33 29.70
CA ALA A 332 -10.12 7.69 29.15
C ALA A 332 -11.22 8.63 29.70
N GLN A 333 -12.40 8.10 30.04
CA GLN A 333 -13.51 8.89 30.57
C GLN A 333 -13.23 9.51 31.98
N THR A 334 -12.43 8.82 32.78
CA THR A 334 -12.11 9.24 34.16
C THR A 334 -10.67 9.69 34.36
N HIS A 335 -9.78 9.33 33.47
CA HIS A 335 -8.37 9.67 33.58
C HIS A 335 -8.10 11.16 33.30
N LYS A 336 -7.23 11.81 34.13
CA LYS A 336 -6.89 13.24 34.00
C LYS A 336 -6.40 13.69 32.60
N LYS A 337 -5.77 12.82 31.85
CA LYS A 337 -5.30 13.05 30.46
C LYS A 337 -6.37 12.67 29.42
N ARG A 338 -7.53 12.19 29.84
CA ARG A 338 -8.56 11.65 28.94
C ARG A 338 -7.96 10.67 27.93
N GLY A 339 -8.40 10.68 26.67
CA GLY A 339 -7.89 9.78 25.62
C GLY A 339 -6.38 9.87 25.36
N PHE A 340 -5.72 10.95 25.74
CA PHE A 340 -4.27 11.10 25.58
C PHE A 340 -3.44 10.25 26.56
N PHE A 341 -4.07 9.58 27.54
CA PHE A 341 -3.34 8.79 28.51
C PHE A 341 -2.59 7.63 27.86
N LEU A 342 -3.26 6.90 26.94
CA LEU A 342 -2.71 5.72 26.27
C LEU A 342 -1.49 6.08 25.42
N SER A 343 -1.63 7.02 24.50
CA SER A 343 -0.51 7.46 23.66
C SER A 343 0.64 8.06 24.47
N SER A 344 0.34 8.77 25.57
CA SER A 344 1.36 9.29 26.47
C SER A 344 2.08 8.21 27.26
N ALA A 345 1.39 7.14 27.68
CA ALA A 345 1.99 6.02 28.41
C ALA A 345 2.91 5.23 27.48
N LEU A 346 2.45 4.91 26.28
CA LEU A 346 3.23 4.22 25.26
C LEU A 346 4.49 5.02 24.85
N SER A 347 4.35 6.33 24.63
CA SER A 347 5.48 7.20 24.27
C SER A 347 6.57 7.22 25.34
N LYS A 348 6.22 7.17 26.62
CA LYS A 348 7.19 7.05 27.73
C LYS A 348 7.98 5.74 27.70
N LYS A 349 7.41 4.71 27.12
CA LYS A 349 8.02 3.39 26.92
C LYS A 349 8.72 3.27 25.55
N GLY A 350 8.88 4.36 24.81
CA GLY A 350 9.51 4.35 23.49
C GLY A 350 8.65 3.75 22.39
N ILE A 351 7.32 3.66 22.59
CA ILE A 351 6.37 3.13 21.60
C ILE A 351 5.57 4.30 21.01
N THR A 352 5.56 4.42 19.68
CA THR A 352 4.92 5.51 18.92
C THR A 352 3.97 4.97 17.84
N GLY A 353 3.31 5.86 17.10
CA GLY A 353 2.45 5.50 15.98
C GLY A 353 0.97 5.40 16.32
N ILE A 354 0.60 5.43 17.59
CA ILE A 354 -0.82 5.53 18.01
C ILE A 354 -1.29 6.97 17.87
N ILE A 355 -2.44 7.18 17.24
CA ILE A 355 -3.04 8.51 17.09
C ILE A 355 -3.34 9.07 18.49
N PRO A 356 -2.78 10.23 18.87
CA PRO A 356 -3.04 10.83 20.17
C PRO A 356 -4.54 11.07 20.41
N GLY A 357 -5.05 10.56 21.53
CA GLY A 357 -6.47 10.68 21.89
C GLY A 357 -7.36 9.55 21.37
N ALA A 358 -6.88 8.68 20.51
CA ALA A 358 -7.65 7.53 20.03
C ALA A 358 -7.69 6.41 21.09
N THR A 359 -8.88 6.16 21.65
CA THR A 359 -9.12 5.11 22.65
C THR A 359 -10.38 4.30 22.39
N LYS A 360 -11.16 4.64 21.36
CA LYS A 360 -12.36 3.89 20.96
C LYS A 360 -12.06 2.85 19.90
N VAL A 361 -11.99 3.30 18.66
CA VAL A 361 -11.69 2.46 17.52
C VAL A 361 -10.43 2.99 16.86
N TRP A 362 -9.42 2.16 16.78
CA TRP A 362 -8.11 2.56 16.24
C TRP A 362 -7.41 1.39 15.57
N LYS A 363 -6.28 1.68 14.91
CA LYS A 363 -5.50 0.68 14.19
C LYS A 363 -4.05 0.73 14.61
N ILE A 364 -3.39 -0.43 14.52
CA ILE A 364 -1.94 -0.56 14.60
C ILE A 364 -1.42 -1.40 13.45
N ASN A 365 -0.16 -1.22 13.15
CA ASN A 365 0.60 -2.12 12.30
C ASN A 365 1.85 -2.56 13.04
N THR A 366 2.04 -3.87 13.16
CA THR A 366 3.13 -4.48 13.92
C THR A 366 4.29 -4.92 13.04
N TYR A 367 4.24 -4.64 11.74
CA TYR A 367 5.27 -5.02 10.77
C TYR A 367 6.64 -4.42 11.11
N GLY A 368 7.69 -5.21 10.94
CA GLY A 368 9.08 -4.80 11.15
C GLY A 368 9.53 -4.82 12.61
N MET A 369 8.77 -5.44 13.51
CA MET A 369 9.18 -5.67 14.89
C MET A 369 9.92 -6.99 15.01
N THR A 370 11.02 -6.99 15.78
CA THR A 370 11.61 -8.24 16.26
C THR A 370 10.69 -8.90 17.28
N ARG A 371 10.83 -10.21 17.50
CA ARG A 371 10.07 -10.93 18.53
C ARG A 371 10.16 -10.26 19.90
N LYS A 372 11.38 -9.86 20.32
CA LYS A 372 11.58 -9.14 21.59
C LYS A 372 10.81 -7.82 21.68
N GLN A 373 10.73 -7.09 20.56
CA GLN A 373 9.95 -5.86 20.51
C GLN A 373 8.45 -6.14 20.56
N ALA A 374 7.97 -7.21 19.92
CA ALA A 374 6.59 -7.63 19.98
C ALA A 374 6.18 -8.04 21.42
N GLU A 375 7.00 -8.84 22.08
CA GLU A 375 6.83 -9.21 23.50
C GLU A 375 6.83 -7.96 24.40
N TYR A 376 7.77 -7.03 24.20
CA TYR A 376 7.83 -5.77 24.97
C TYR A 376 6.60 -4.89 24.75
N VAL A 377 6.08 -4.80 23.52
CA VAL A 377 4.86 -4.05 23.21
C VAL A 377 3.65 -4.70 23.87
N ALA A 378 3.52 -6.02 23.80
CA ALA A 378 2.47 -6.79 24.46
C ALA A 378 2.46 -6.55 25.98
N ASP A 379 3.60 -6.76 26.64
CA ASP A 379 3.78 -6.54 28.07
C ASP A 379 3.46 -5.08 28.46
N THR A 380 3.84 -4.12 27.63
CA THR A 380 3.55 -2.69 27.87
C THR A 380 2.05 -2.41 27.84
N TYR A 381 1.29 -2.99 26.90
CA TYR A 381 -0.17 -2.84 26.88
C TYR A 381 -0.83 -3.46 28.10
N LEU A 382 -0.38 -4.64 28.51
CA LEU A 382 -0.87 -5.31 29.74
C LEU A 382 -0.55 -4.49 30.99
N GLU A 383 0.68 -3.99 31.15
CA GLU A 383 1.09 -3.11 32.25
C GLU A 383 0.21 -1.83 32.31
N ILE A 384 -0.05 -1.22 31.16
CA ILE A 384 -0.92 -0.03 31.08
C ILE A 384 -2.36 -0.39 31.48
N ALA A 385 -2.87 -1.54 31.06
CA ALA A 385 -4.20 -2.02 31.40
C ALA A 385 -4.33 -2.25 32.93
N GLU A 386 -3.44 -3.00 33.53
CA GLU A 386 -3.41 -3.31 34.95
C GLU A 386 -3.28 -2.03 35.80
N THR A 387 -2.34 -1.14 35.46
CA THR A 387 -2.09 0.11 36.17
C THR A 387 -3.34 1.00 36.19
N ASN A 388 -4.22 0.86 35.19
CA ASN A 388 -5.46 1.63 35.09
C ASN A 388 -6.70 0.83 35.51
N GLY A 389 -6.53 -0.34 36.15
CA GLY A 389 -7.62 -1.12 36.75
C GLY A 389 -8.47 -1.91 35.74
N LEU A 390 -7.93 -2.18 34.54
CA LEU A 390 -8.53 -3.11 33.58
C LEU A 390 -8.19 -4.55 33.95
N THR A 391 -9.12 -5.46 33.72
CA THR A 391 -8.94 -6.92 33.96
C THR A 391 -8.27 -7.55 32.74
N ILE A 392 -7.33 -8.47 32.99
CA ILE A 392 -6.71 -9.34 31.99
C ILE A 392 -7.29 -10.75 32.19
N GLN A 393 -7.75 -11.39 31.12
CA GLN A 393 -8.30 -12.75 31.11
C GLN A 393 -7.23 -13.81 30.83
#